data_6ff5515fba83e4aefd7be45e5c076cb1
#
_entry.id   6ff5515fba83e4aefd7be45e5c076cb1
#
_cell.length_a   1.000
_cell.length_b   1.000
_cell.length_c   1.000
_cell.angle_alpha   90.00
_cell.angle_beta   90.00
_cell.angle_gamma   90.00
#
_symmetry.space_group_name_H-M   'P 1'
#
loop_
_entity.id
_entity.type
_entity.pdbx_description
1 polymer ?
#
loop_
_entity_poly.entity_id
_entity_poly.type
_entity_poly.pdbx_seq_one_letter_code
_entity_poly.pdbx_strand_id
1 'polypeptide(L)'
;MLPLKNRRLRSSIIIFIVFFCLEITGNSASAQNLLHPSLVNRLYKLSGNKLFWFPPGEQSQALRLALKNKVDSSINIGLKKYKYHYNELDRNTAKNFTEEDSVKARQLNKLFSDAAIAYCKDVYQGVGIDSWIKYDEISRKYEDADNTYLLSHLAVVKSANDLVHFLNSLEPVDKEYLLIKNELHRRSDSLSSFQKQQLTTSLNFYRWMHHFNFEKWIVVNVASATLRYYEYDSVKLTMKVVVGKPSTKTPRFAAHCSQVILYPYWNVPASITLNELLPQFKRNPGDIDILNMQLIDANGNIINHHKLNWKIYNKSYFPYRIRQSTGCDNSLGVIKFNLTSPLGVYLHDTDNKAAFRSGYRYYSHGCIRVEEPIKLANYLLPNLIDSNFLESCLKDQVPFPINLIKPVPVFVVYQTAEADVKNVVKYYKDVYGLLR
;
A
#
# COMPACT_ATOMS: atom_id res chain seq x y z
N MET A 1 -37.42 -68.02 8.55
CA MET A 1 -36.92 -69.37 8.93
C MET A 1 -35.52 -69.20 9.45
N LEU A 2 -35.32 -69.50 10.72
CA LEU A 2 -34.06 -69.68 11.45
C LEU A 2 -33.32 -70.91 10.92
N PRO A 3 -32.08 -71.29 11.31
CA PRO A 3 -31.34 -70.92 12.53
C PRO A 3 -29.79 -70.70 12.44
N LEU A 4 -29.32 -70.03 13.44
CA LEU A 4 -28.10 -70.16 14.27
C LEU A 4 -27.12 -71.32 13.99
N LYS A 5 -25.82 -71.03 14.08
CA LYS A 5 -24.88 -71.82 14.93
C LYS A 5 -23.60 -71.04 15.29
N ASN A 6 -23.44 -70.91 16.61
CA ASN A 6 -22.19 -70.55 17.31
C ASN A 6 -21.07 -71.57 17.03
N ARG A 7 -19.81 -71.08 17.04
CA ARG A 7 -18.71 -71.86 17.63
C ARG A 7 -17.65 -70.87 18.20
N ARG A 8 -17.44 -70.98 19.51
CA ARG A 8 -16.28 -70.46 20.26
C ARG A 8 -15.09 -71.38 19.96
N LEU A 9 -13.87 -70.80 19.91
CA LEU A 9 -12.61 -71.43 20.31
C LEU A 9 -11.63 -70.34 20.74
N ARG A 10 -11.41 -70.25 21.98
CA ARG A 10 -10.23 -70.41 22.88
C ARG A 10 -8.93 -69.76 22.41
N SER A 11 -8.59 -68.74 23.14
CA SER A 11 -7.34 -68.33 23.83
C SER A 11 -6.03 -69.06 23.41
N SER A 12 -5.06 -68.25 23.01
CA SER A 12 -3.64 -68.49 23.43
C SER A 12 -2.98 -67.13 23.46
N ILE A 13 -2.69 -66.67 24.70
CA ILE A 13 -1.90 -65.47 25.02
C ILE A 13 -0.46 -65.87 24.82
N ILE A 14 0.22 -65.26 23.82
CA ILE A 14 1.68 -65.27 23.70
C ILE A 14 2.13 -63.87 24.12
N ILE A 15 2.74 -63.84 25.32
CA ILE A 15 3.39 -62.64 25.87
C ILE A 15 4.74 -62.53 25.13
N PHE A 16 4.84 -61.56 24.21
CA PHE A 16 6.12 -61.10 23.70
C PHE A 16 6.60 -59.96 24.57
N ILE A 17 7.58 -60.24 25.41
CA ILE A 17 8.35 -59.18 26.13
C ILE A 17 9.28 -58.58 25.08
N VAL A 18 8.89 -57.44 24.55
CA VAL A 18 9.76 -56.58 23.74
C VAL A 18 10.53 -55.69 24.72
N PHE A 19 11.81 -55.98 24.89
CA PHE A 19 12.77 -55.08 25.51
C PHE A 19 12.77 -53.74 24.76
N PHE A 20 12.16 -52.70 25.32
CA PHE A 20 12.26 -51.36 24.82
C PHE A 20 13.60 -50.80 25.29
N CYS A 21 14.62 -50.90 24.46
CA CYS A 21 15.81 -50.10 24.59
C CYS A 21 15.39 -48.65 24.44
N LEU A 22 15.28 -47.93 25.55
CA LEU A 22 15.26 -46.46 25.53
C LEU A 22 16.64 -45.97 25.07
N GLU A 23 16.80 -45.83 23.76
CA GLU A 23 17.81 -44.91 23.25
C GLU A 23 17.34 -43.51 23.59
N ILE A 24 17.94 -42.94 24.60
CA ILE A 24 17.92 -41.51 24.87
C ILE A 24 18.72 -40.89 23.71
N THR A 25 18.05 -40.69 22.55
CA THR A 25 18.58 -39.82 21.52
C THR A 25 18.47 -38.41 22.05
N GLY A 26 19.63 -37.93 22.51
CA GLY A 26 19.80 -36.55 22.89
C GLY A 26 19.31 -35.61 21.81
N ASN A 27 18.64 -34.54 22.27
CA ASN A 27 18.44 -33.28 21.63
C ASN A 27 18.54 -33.26 20.08
N SER A 28 17.47 -33.53 19.40
CA SER A 28 17.28 -32.99 18.06
C SER A 28 17.26 -31.46 18.23
N ALA A 29 18.38 -30.80 17.92
CA ALA A 29 18.43 -29.37 17.74
C ALA A 29 17.32 -29.02 16.76
N SER A 30 16.29 -28.33 17.24
CA SER A 30 15.20 -27.82 16.41
C SER A 30 15.81 -27.16 15.18
N ALA A 31 15.45 -27.63 14.00
CA ALA A 31 15.85 -26.98 12.76
C ALA A 31 15.44 -25.51 12.89
N GLN A 32 16.41 -24.60 12.92
CA GLN A 32 16.14 -23.17 13.06
C GLN A 32 15.34 -22.74 11.83
N ASN A 33 14.08 -22.34 12.02
CA ASN A 33 13.26 -21.79 10.96
C ASN A 33 13.81 -20.42 10.56
N LEU A 34 14.66 -20.41 9.55
CA LEU A 34 15.14 -19.16 8.96
C LEU A 34 14.01 -18.50 8.16
N LEU A 35 13.94 -17.17 8.22
CA LEU A 35 12.96 -16.36 7.47
C LEU A 35 13.31 -16.31 5.98
N HIS A 36 14.62 -16.25 5.66
CA HIS A 36 15.14 -16.08 4.30
C HIS A 36 16.27 -17.08 3.97
N PRO A 37 16.05 -18.39 4.01
CA PRO A 37 17.13 -19.39 3.89
C PRO A 37 17.90 -19.29 2.56
N SER A 38 17.24 -18.95 1.46
CA SER A 38 17.88 -18.76 0.15
C SER A 38 18.84 -17.56 0.14
N LEU A 39 18.45 -16.44 0.76
CA LEU A 39 19.27 -15.24 0.86
C LEU A 39 20.46 -15.45 1.81
N VAL A 40 20.27 -16.17 2.90
CA VAL A 40 21.36 -16.59 3.79
C VAL A 40 22.42 -17.40 3.02
N ASN A 41 21.99 -18.39 2.22
CA ASN A 41 22.91 -19.16 1.40
C ASN A 41 23.64 -18.30 0.35
N ARG A 42 22.92 -17.34 -0.25
CA ARG A 42 23.54 -16.38 -1.20
C ARG A 42 24.55 -15.47 -0.53
N LEU A 43 24.26 -14.96 0.68
CA LEU A 43 25.20 -14.16 1.46
C LEU A 43 26.49 -14.95 1.77
N TYR A 44 26.36 -16.23 2.17
CA TYR A 44 27.49 -17.11 2.42
C TYR A 44 28.40 -17.27 1.19
N LYS A 45 27.81 -17.49 0.01
CA LYS A 45 28.58 -17.56 -1.24
C LYS A 45 29.35 -16.26 -1.51
N LEU A 46 28.70 -15.11 -1.32
CA LEU A 46 29.33 -13.80 -1.53
C LEU A 46 30.46 -13.52 -0.53
N SER A 47 30.34 -13.98 0.71
CA SER A 47 31.37 -13.80 1.75
C SER A 47 32.48 -14.90 1.74
N GLY A 48 32.51 -15.77 0.71
CA GLY A 48 33.48 -16.86 0.62
C GLY A 48 33.27 -17.97 1.66
N ASN A 49 32.03 -18.21 2.09
CA ASN A 49 31.63 -19.20 3.08
C ASN A 49 32.27 -19.02 4.47
N LYS A 50 32.69 -17.81 4.80
CA LYS A 50 33.28 -17.50 6.13
C LYS A 50 32.24 -17.43 7.22
N LEU A 51 32.64 -17.76 8.45
CA LEU A 51 31.83 -17.55 9.65
C LEU A 51 31.88 -16.07 10.04
N PHE A 52 31.05 -15.27 9.41
CA PHE A 52 31.02 -13.82 9.50
C PHE A 52 30.75 -13.31 10.93
N TRP A 53 29.77 -13.90 11.62
CA TRP A 53 29.35 -13.51 12.96
C TRP A 53 30.12 -14.22 14.09
N PHE A 54 30.63 -15.39 13.82
CA PHE A 54 31.30 -16.27 14.78
C PHE A 54 32.60 -16.85 14.21
N PRO A 55 33.54 -16.01 13.72
CA PRO A 55 34.88 -16.52 13.38
C PRO A 55 35.57 -17.01 14.62
N PRO A 56 36.54 -17.92 14.53
CA PRO A 56 37.38 -18.29 15.62
C PRO A 56 38.10 -17.07 16.22
N GLY A 57 38.02 -16.86 17.54
CA GLY A 57 38.60 -15.72 18.25
C GLY A 57 37.60 -14.64 18.66
N GLU A 58 38.07 -13.63 19.43
CA GLU A 58 37.20 -12.67 20.13
C GLU A 58 36.65 -11.51 19.29
N GLN A 59 37.14 -11.30 18.07
CA GLN A 59 36.93 -10.04 17.32
C GLN A 59 35.49 -9.78 16.82
N SER A 60 34.56 -10.73 16.90
CA SER A 60 33.23 -10.60 16.34
C SER A 60 32.12 -10.22 17.34
N GLN A 61 32.42 -10.16 18.64
CA GLN A 61 31.41 -9.81 19.65
C GLN A 61 30.84 -8.40 19.43
N ALA A 62 31.70 -7.42 19.10
CA ALA A 62 31.26 -6.05 18.82
C ALA A 62 30.29 -5.99 17.63
N LEU A 63 30.53 -6.79 16.59
CA LEU A 63 29.65 -6.88 15.41
C LEU A 63 28.28 -7.45 15.78
N ARG A 64 28.25 -8.55 16.57
CA ARG A 64 27.00 -9.15 17.04
C ARG A 64 26.22 -8.20 17.94
N LEU A 65 26.92 -7.48 18.84
CA LEU A 65 26.30 -6.48 19.70
C LEU A 65 25.71 -5.32 18.90
N ALA A 66 26.38 -4.87 17.85
CA ALA A 66 25.87 -3.84 16.95
C ALA A 66 24.56 -4.26 16.27
N LEU A 67 24.50 -5.49 15.73
CA LEU A 67 23.26 -6.03 15.17
C LEU A 67 22.14 -6.12 16.22
N LYS A 68 22.44 -6.73 17.38
CA LYS A 68 21.49 -6.87 18.47
C LYS A 68 20.90 -5.52 18.89
N ASN A 69 21.74 -4.50 19.07
CA ASN A 69 21.31 -3.16 19.46
C ASN A 69 20.45 -2.49 18.38
N LYS A 70 20.76 -2.69 17.10
CA LYS A 70 19.93 -2.22 15.99
C LYS A 70 18.57 -2.89 15.95
N VAL A 71 18.52 -4.21 16.15
CA VAL A 71 17.28 -4.96 16.23
C VAL A 71 16.47 -4.55 17.46
N ASP A 72 17.10 -4.35 18.60
CA ASP A 72 16.43 -3.90 19.84
C ASP A 72 15.79 -2.52 19.65
N SER A 73 16.52 -1.58 19.06
CA SER A 73 16.03 -0.22 18.78
C SER A 73 15.04 -0.13 17.60
N SER A 74 14.76 -1.23 16.89
CA SER A 74 13.87 -1.24 15.72
C SER A 74 12.45 -0.77 16.04
N ILE A 75 12.01 -0.91 17.28
CA ILE A 75 10.71 -0.39 17.76
C ILE A 75 10.60 1.15 17.59
N ASN A 76 11.71 1.87 17.72
CA ASN A 76 11.77 3.34 17.57
C ASN A 76 11.53 3.79 16.13
N ILE A 77 11.62 2.88 15.19
CA ILE A 77 11.34 3.10 13.77
C ILE A 77 10.11 2.30 13.30
N GLY A 78 9.27 1.85 14.24
CA GLY A 78 8.01 1.16 13.94
C GLY A 78 8.17 -0.28 13.45
N LEU A 79 9.27 -0.97 13.76
CA LEU A 79 9.48 -2.37 13.41
C LEU A 79 9.39 -3.26 14.65
N LYS A 80 9.06 -4.54 14.45
CA LYS A 80 8.84 -5.50 15.54
C LYS A 80 10.10 -6.32 15.77
N LYS A 81 10.91 -6.00 16.81
CA LYS A 81 12.20 -6.65 17.09
C LYS A 81 12.14 -8.18 17.15
N TYR A 82 11.07 -8.74 17.68
CA TYR A 82 10.93 -10.21 17.79
C TYR A 82 10.82 -10.93 16.44
N LYS A 83 10.51 -10.22 15.36
CA LYS A 83 10.55 -10.75 13.99
C LYS A 83 11.96 -11.14 13.55
N TYR A 84 13.01 -10.53 14.13
CA TYR A 84 14.40 -10.67 13.72
C TYR A 84 15.19 -11.59 14.67
N HIS A 85 14.61 -12.68 15.12
CA HIS A 85 15.26 -13.62 16.06
C HIS A 85 15.84 -12.97 17.33
N TYR A 86 15.22 -11.89 17.80
CA TYR A 86 15.76 -11.08 18.89
C TYR A 86 16.18 -11.88 20.12
N ASN A 87 15.37 -12.84 20.57
CA ASN A 87 15.66 -13.65 21.75
C ASN A 87 16.94 -14.50 21.58
N GLU A 88 17.16 -15.01 20.37
CA GLU A 88 18.36 -15.79 20.05
C GLU A 88 19.57 -14.89 19.89
N LEU A 89 19.41 -13.70 19.30
CA LEU A 89 20.47 -12.69 19.24
C LEU A 89 20.92 -12.31 20.65
N ASP A 90 19.97 -12.00 21.54
CA ASP A 90 20.27 -11.58 22.92
C ASP A 90 21.01 -12.64 23.69
N ARG A 91 20.53 -13.91 23.64
CA ARG A 91 21.19 -15.05 24.36
C ARG A 91 22.58 -15.39 23.84
N ASN A 92 22.90 -15.08 22.60
CA ASN A 92 24.09 -15.60 21.92
C ASN A 92 25.11 -14.52 21.54
N THR A 93 24.80 -13.23 21.75
CA THR A 93 25.71 -12.12 21.40
C THR A 93 27.08 -12.22 22.08
N ALA A 94 27.14 -12.61 23.36
CA ALA A 94 28.37 -12.70 24.10
C ALA A 94 29.11 -14.06 23.97
N LYS A 95 28.55 -15.03 23.22
CA LYS A 95 29.16 -16.35 23.10
C LYS A 95 30.35 -16.33 22.15
N ASN A 96 31.44 -16.99 22.60
CA ASN A 96 32.58 -17.31 21.75
C ASN A 96 32.63 -18.84 21.58
N PHE A 97 33.13 -19.29 20.46
CA PHE A 97 33.21 -20.69 20.10
C PHE A 97 34.66 -21.11 19.84
N THR A 98 35.00 -22.31 20.29
CA THR A 98 36.21 -23.00 19.90
C THR A 98 36.01 -23.78 18.59
N GLU A 99 37.08 -24.37 18.04
CA GLU A 99 36.97 -25.19 16.82
C GLU A 99 36.08 -26.42 16.99
N GLU A 100 35.99 -26.97 18.21
CA GLU A 100 35.12 -28.11 18.55
C GLU A 100 33.63 -27.77 18.46
N ASP A 101 33.27 -26.51 18.68
CA ASP A 101 31.87 -26.00 18.57
C ASP A 101 31.45 -25.61 17.15
N SER A 102 32.18 -26.04 16.13
CA SER A 102 32.02 -25.57 14.72
C SER A 102 30.61 -25.74 14.15
N VAL A 103 29.85 -26.75 14.54
CA VAL A 103 28.46 -26.99 14.10
C VAL A 103 27.54 -25.90 14.66
N LYS A 104 27.64 -25.63 15.96
CA LYS A 104 26.83 -24.64 16.69
C LYS A 104 27.16 -23.22 16.21
N ALA A 105 28.44 -22.93 16.00
CA ALA A 105 28.88 -21.66 15.44
C ALA A 105 28.29 -21.42 14.06
N ARG A 106 28.26 -22.43 13.18
CA ARG A 106 27.64 -22.36 11.85
C ARG A 106 26.13 -22.13 11.92
N GLN A 107 25.43 -22.80 12.82
CA GLN A 107 23.99 -22.59 13.01
C GLN A 107 23.67 -21.17 13.44
N LEU A 108 24.36 -20.66 14.46
CA LEU A 108 24.17 -19.29 14.94
C LEU A 108 24.59 -18.25 13.91
N ASN A 109 25.64 -18.51 13.14
CA ASN A 109 26.06 -17.62 12.08
C ASN A 109 24.95 -17.47 11.00
N LYS A 110 24.28 -18.56 10.61
CA LYS A 110 23.12 -18.50 9.71
C LYS A 110 21.98 -17.70 10.33
N LEU A 111 21.68 -17.89 11.60
CA LEU A 111 20.61 -17.18 12.30
C LEU A 111 20.88 -15.67 12.40
N PHE A 112 22.10 -15.26 12.75
CA PHE A 112 22.48 -13.84 12.77
C PHE A 112 22.43 -13.22 11.36
N SER A 113 22.86 -13.97 10.33
CA SER A 113 22.74 -13.55 8.94
C SER A 113 21.29 -13.36 8.53
N ASP A 114 20.40 -14.29 8.90
CA ASP A 114 18.97 -14.21 8.61
C ASP A 114 18.31 -13.01 9.31
N ALA A 115 18.67 -12.76 10.57
CA ALA A 115 18.21 -11.59 11.32
C ALA A 115 18.65 -10.28 10.65
N ALA A 116 19.91 -10.19 10.24
CA ALA A 116 20.44 -9.02 9.55
C ALA A 116 19.75 -8.79 8.20
N ILE A 117 19.56 -9.84 7.40
CA ILE A 117 18.87 -9.78 6.11
C ILE A 117 17.41 -9.34 6.31
N ALA A 118 16.69 -9.94 7.24
CA ALA A 118 15.30 -9.61 7.52
C ALA A 118 15.14 -8.16 7.99
N TYR A 119 16.02 -7.69 8.86
CA TYR A 119 16.05 -6.29 9.30
C TYR A 119 16.34 -5.34 8.14
N CYS A 120 17.37 -5.62 7.35
CA CYS A 120 17.72 -4.81 6.17
C CYS A 120 16.53 -4.71 5.20
N LYS A 121 15.89 -5.83 4.88
CA LYS A 121 14.73 -5.85 3.97
C LYS A 121 13.59 -4.97 4.50
N ASP A 122 13.23 -5.12 5.76
CA ASP A 122 12.11 -4.37 6.34
C ASP A 122 12.40 -2.86 6.43
N VAL A 123 13.64 -2.47 6.73
CA VAL A 123 14.05 -1.06 6.73
C VAL A 123 14.10 -0.49 5.32
N TYR A 124 14.61 -1.25 4.36
CA TYR A 124 14.81 -0.80 2.99
C TYR A 124 13.51 -0.79 2.18
N GLN A 125 12.69 -1.83 2.28
CA GLN A 125 11.52 -2.02 1.42
C GLN A 125 10.19 -1.55 2.08
N GLY A 126 10.17 -1.41 3.41
CA GLY A 126 8.94 -1.29 4.17
C GLY A 126 8.20 -2.62 4.34
N VAL A 127 7.33 -2.69 5.33
CA VAL A 127 6.60 -3.92 5.68
C VAL A 127 5.16 -3.84 5.18
N GLY A 128 4.74 -4.84 4.41
CA GLY A 128 3.34 -5.07 4.06
C GLY A 128 2.74 -4.13 3.02
N ILE A 129 3.54 -3.33 2.32
CA ILE A 129 3.03 -2.34 1.35
C ILE A 129 2.37 -3.03 0.16
N ASP A 130 2.98 -4.07 -0.39
CA ASP A 130 2.48 -4.78 -1.57
C ASP A 130 1.08 -5.38 -1.37
N SER A 131 0.71 -5.69 -0.13
CA SER A 131 -0.63 -6.17 0.19
C SER A 131 -1.70 -5.07 0.19
N TRP A 132 -1.29 -3.80 0.26
CA TRP A 132 -2.22 -2.67 0.39
C TRP A 132 -2.49 -1.94 -0.90
N ILE A 133 -1.49 -1.87 -1.77
CA ILE A 133 -1.57 -1.11 -3.00
C ILE A 133 -1.62 -2.10 -4.15
N LYS A 134 -2.73 -2.13 -4.86
CA LYS A 134 -2.87 -2.91 -6.09
C LYS A 134 -2.19 -2.14 -7.21
N TYR A 135 -1.22 -2.78 -7.86
CA TYR A 135 -0.46 -2.16 -8.95
C TYR A 135 -0.76 -2.82 -10.27
N ASP A 136 -0.86 -1.99 -11.29
CA ASP A 136 -0.84 -2.50 -12.65
C ASP A 136 0.43 -2.08 -13.40
N GLU A 137 1.00 -0.91 -13.12
CA GLU A 137 2.11 -0.40 -13.92
C GLU A 137 3.27 0.19 -13.11
N ILE A 138 3.02 0.66 -11.88
CA ILE A 138 4.07 1.15 -10.98
C ILE A 138 4.47 0.00 -10.05
N SER A 139 4.88 -1.12 -10.63
CA SER A 139 5.36 -2.25 -9.83
C SER A 139 6.84 -2.10 -9.60
N ARG A 140 7.24 -2.23 -8.34
CA ARG A 140 8.64 -2.38 -8.00
C ARG A 140 9.09 -3.82 -8.30
N LYS A 141 9.40 -4.09 -9.58
CA LYS A 141 9.96 -5.39 -10.04
C LYS A 141 11.41 -5.62 -9.59
N TYR A 142 11.83 -5.00 -8.47
CA TYR A 142 13.24 -4.93 -8.10
C TYR A 142 13.63 -5.82 -6.92
N GLU A 143 12.81 -6.77 -6.52
CA GLU A 143 13.12 -7.59 -5.34
C GLU A 143 14.49 -8.29 -5.45
N ASP A 144 14.87 -8.77 -6.63
CA ASP A 144 16.18 -9.41 -6.81
C ASP A 144 17.32 -8.37 -6.87
N ALA A 145 17.11 -7.20 -7.46
CA ALA A 145 18.08 -6.11 -7.44
C ALA A 145 18.28 -5.59 -6.02
N ASP A 146 17.20 -5.39 -5.25
CA ASP A 146 17.27 -5.01 -3.85
C ASP A 146 18.02 -6.03 -3.01
N ASN A 147 17.67 -7.31 -3.16
CA ASN A 147 18.36 -8.38 -2.46
C ASN A 147 19.84 -8.41 -2.81
N THR A 148 20.20 -8.19 -4.09
CA THR A 148 21.59 -8.11 -4.54
C THR A 148 22.32 -6.95 -3.87
N TYR A 149 21.69 -5.77 -3.85
CA TYR A 149 22.23 -4.59 -3.17
C TYR A 149 22.48 -4.86 -1.69
N LEU A 150 21.49 -5.33 -0.96
CA LEU A 150 21.57 -5.59 0.47
C LEU A 150 22.64 -6.65 0.81
N LEU A 151 22.66 -7.75 0.07
CA LEU A 151 23.61 -8.85 0.32
C LEU A 151 25.04 -8.47 -0.03
N SER A 152 25.28 -7.72 -1.12
CA SER A 152 26.63 -7.28 -1.50
C SER A 152 27.23 -6.35 -0.45
N HIS A 153 26.44 -5.44 0.12
CA HIS A 153 26.89 -4.56 1.20
C HIS A 153 27.12 -5.30 2.52
N LEU A 154 26.23 -6.23 2.90
CA LEU A 154 26.43 -7.07 4.07
C LEU A 154 27.68 -7.94 3.95
N ALA A 155 27.96 -8.48 2.77
CA ALA A 155 29.11 -9.39 2.56
C ALA A 155 30.49 -8.72 2.76
N VAL A 156 30.58 -7.40 2.63
CA VAL A 156 31.83 -6.63 2.74
C VAL A 156 32.01 -5.95 4.10
N VAL A 157 31.04 -6.05 5.02
CA VAL A 157 31.14 -5.50 6.37
C VAL A 157 32.29 -6.20 7.12
N LYS A 158 33.19 -5.41 7.74
CA LYS A 158 34.34 -5.93 8.48
C LYS A 158 34.32 -5.55 9.97
N SER A 159 33.58 -4.51 10.32
CA SER A 159 33.53 -3.98 11.68
C SER A 159 32.11 -3.65 12.12
N ALA A 160 31.92 -3.45 13.43
CA ALA A 160 30.67 -2.97 14.01
C ALA A 160 30.27 -1.59 13.43
N ASN A 161 31.25 -0.72 13.19
CA ASN A 161 31.00 0.61 12.63
C ASN A 161 30.51 0.52 11.18
N ASP A 162 31.12 -0.34 10.35
CA ASP A 162 30.67 -0.56 8.97
C ASP A 162 29.22 -1.05 8.95
N LEU A 163 28.88 -2.01 9.83
CA LEU A 163 27.52 -2.52 9.95
C LEU A 163 26.54 -1.41 10.32
N VAL A 164 26.84 -0.64 11.37
CA VAL A 164 25.97 0.45 11.84
C VAL A 164 25.79 1.50 10.77
N HIS A 165 26.86 1.88 10.07
CA HIS A 165 26.82 2.84 8.95
C HIS A 165 25.91 2.32 7.84
N PHE A 166 26.09 1.08 7.41
CA PHE A 166 25.26 0.47 6.37
C PHE A 166 23.78 0.40 6.80
N LEU A 167 23.49 -0.11 8.01
CA LEU A 167 22.11 -0.20 8.49
C LEU A 167 21.43 1.17 8.62
N ASN A 168 22.18 2.22 8.96
CA ASN A 168 21.64 3.58 8.99
C ASN A 168 21.35 4.13 7.61
N SER A 169 22.19 3.81 6.60
CA SER A 169 21.99 4.29 5.24
C SER A 169 20.78 3.68 4.52
N LEU A 170 20.18 2.65 5.08
CA LEU A 170 18.96 2.04 4.55
C LEU A 170 17.68 2.82 4.89
N GLU A 171 17.73 3.70 5.90
CA GLU A 171 16.56 4.49 6.27
C GLU A 171 16.36 5.67 5.31
N PRO A 172 15.11 6.00 4.95
CA PRO A 172 14.81 7.20 4.17
C PRO A 172 15.28 8.48 4.86
N VAL A 173 15.72 9.43 4.05
CA VAL A 173 16.13 10.79 4.48
C VAL A 173 15.03 11.81 4.26
N ASP A 174 13.89 11.40 3.74
CA ASP A 174 12.73 12.24 3.44
C ASP A 174 12.24 12.95 4.70
N LYS A 175 11.95 14.24 4.56
CA LYS A 175 11.56 15.09 5.68
C LYS A 175 10.34 14.54 6.46
N GLU A 176 9.33 14.08 5.73
CA GLU A 176 8.12 13.51 6.30
C GLU A 176 8.41 12.22 7.08
N TYR A 177 9.27 11.36 6.55
CA TYR A 177 9.72 10.15 7.27
C TYR A 177 10.39 10.52 8.58
N LEU A 178 11.32 11.47 8.57
CA LEU A 178 12.06 11.91 9.76
C LEU A 178 11.13 12.53 10.82
N LEU A 179 10.13 13.31 10.40
CA LEU A 179 9.14 13.89 11.32
C LEU A 179 8.31 12.81 11.99
N ILE A 180 7.82 11.83 11.24
CA ILE A 180 7.01 10.71 11.77
C ILE A 180 7.85 9.81 12.68
N LYS A 181 9.09 9.53 12.30
CA LYS A 181 10.05 8.77 13.12
C LYS A 181 10.32 9.47 14.44
N ASN A 182 10.58 10.77 14.42
CA ASN A 182 10.80 11.58 15.61
C ASN A 182 9.56 11.62 16.52
N GLU A 183 8.35 11.73 15.95
CA GLU A 183 7.09 11.68 16.70
C GLU A 183 6.94 10.34 17.42
N LEU A 184 7.20 9.22 16.74
CA LEU A 184 7.14 7.89 17.32
C LEU A 184 8.16 7.71 18.44
N HIS A 185 9.40 8.14 18.23
CA HIS A 185 10.47 7.99 19.20
C HIS A 185 10.26 8.86 20.44
N ARG A 186 10.02 10.17 20.24
CA ARG A 186 9.93 11.14 21.35
C ARG A 186 8.70 10.98 22.22
N ARG A 187 7.60 10.47 21.65
CA ARG A 187 6.33 10.31 22.36
C ARG A 187 5.95 8.85 22.63
N SER A 188 6.92 7.95 22.49
CA SER A 188 6.69 6.49 22.63
C SER A 188 5.82 6.12 23.83
N ASP A 189 6.08 6.71 25.00
CA ASP A 189 5.39 6.36 26.25
C ASP A 189 3.99 6.99 26.35
N SER A 190 3.72 8.09 25.63
CA SER A 190 2.43 8.79 25.64
C SER A 190 1.48 8.41 24.50
N LEU A 191 1.98 7.71 23.47
CA LEU A 191 1.18 7.28 22.34
C LEU A 191 0.38 6.02 22.66
N SER A 192 -0.90 6.02 22.29
CA SER A 192 -1.72 4.80 22.30
C SER A 192 -1.19 3.77 21.29
N SER A 193 -1.54 2.50 21.50
CA SER A 193 -1.19 1.42 20.55
C SER A 193 -1.71 1.74 19.13
N PHE A 194 -2.88 2.35 19.02
CA PHE A 194 -3.45 2.76 17.74
C PHE A 194 -2.63 3.87 17.07
N GLN A 195 -2.20 4.90 17.81
CA GLN A 195 -1.33 5.95 17.27
C GLN A 195 0.04 5.40 16.83
N LYS A 196 0.62 4.47 17.60
CA LYS A 196 1.85 3.77 17.18
C LYS A 196 1.66 3.01 15.87
N GLN A 197 0.52 2.35 15.72
CA GLN A 197 0.19 1.64 14.48
C GLN A 197 0.03 2.61 13.29
N GLN A 198 -0.62 3.76 13.50
CA GLN A 198 -0.75 4.81 12.48
C GLN A 198 0.62 5.30 11.98
N LEU A 199 1.51 5.64 12.92
CA LEU A 199 2.88 6.08 12.59
C LEU A 199 3.68 4.98 11.89
N THR A 200 3.61 3.74 12.39
CA THR A 200 4.29 2.57 11.79
C THR A 200 3.87 2.34 10.35
N THR A 201 2.57 2.45 10.07
CA THR A 201 2.02 2.31 8.72
C THR A 201 2.59 3.37 7.78
N SER A 202 2.65 4.62 8.24
CA SER A 202 3.21 5.72 7.46
C SER A 202 4.73 5.59 7.26
N LEU A 203 5.49 5.17 8.27
CA LEU A 203 6.93 4.90 8.13
C LEU A 203 7.22 3.85 7.06
N ASN A 204 6.44 2.77 7.04
CA ASN A 204 6.60 1.73 6.01
C ASN A 204 6.27 2.25 4.61
N PHE A 205 5.25 3.11 4.47
CA PHE A 205 4.96 3.75 3.20
C PHE A 205 6.13 4.60 2.68
N TYR A 206 6.73 5.44 3.53
CA TYR A 206 7.88 6.27 3.13
C TYR A 206 9.10 5.43 2.79
N ARG A 207 9.37 4.32 3.48
CA ARG A 207 10.42 3.37 3.11
C ARG A 207 10.24 2.85 1.69
N TRP A 208 9.03 2.50 1.35
CA TRP A 208 8.70 2.05 0.01
C TRP A 208 8.77 3.17 -1.03
N MET A 209 8.23 4.36 -0.70
CA MET A 209 8.23 5.52 -1.60
C MET A 209 9.63 6.06 -1.90
N HIS A 210 10.56 6.01 -0.95
CA HIS A 210 11.92 6.50 -1.07
C HIS A 210 12.69 5.94 -2.27
N HIS A 211 12.28 4.79 -2.79
CA HIS A 211 12.94 4.16 -3.93
C HIS A 211 12.44 4.60 -5.30
N PHE A 212 11.44 5.46 -5.35
CA PHE A 212 10.97 6.04 -6.60
C PHE A 212 11.59 7.41 -6.82
N ASN A 213 12.11 7.63 -8.02
CA ASN A 213 12.65 8.93 -8.43
C ASN A 213 11.80 9.46 -9.58
N PHE A 214 10.71 10.17 -9.26
CA PHE A 214 9.82 10.75 -10.23
C PHE A 214 10.05 12.25 -10.36
N GLU A 215 10.08 12.74 -11.61
CA GLU A 215 10.11 14.18 -11.89
C GLU A 215 8.81 14.85 -11.45
N LYS A 216 7.67 14.21 -11.74
CA LYS A 216 6.32 14.67 -11.38
C LYS A 216 5.51 13.51 -10.85
N TRP A 217 4.79 13.71 -9.76
CA TRP A 217 3.93 12.67 -9.19
C TRP A 217 2.85 13.25 -8.28
N ILE A 218 1.82 12.46 -8.04
CA ILE A 218 0.65 12.84 -7.24
C ILE A 218 0.45 11.81 -6.13
N VAL A 219 0.18 12.29 -4.91
CA VAL A 219 -0.32 11.46 -3.79
C VAL A 219 -1.70 11.95 -3.40
N VAL A 220 -2.66 11.04 -3.40
CA VAL A 220 -3.96 11.26 -2.79
C VAL A 220 -4.03 10.46 -1.51
N ASN A 221 -3.97 11.14 -0.37
CA ASN A 221 -4.19 10.46 0.91
C ASN A 221 -5.69 10.47 1.24
N VAL A 222 -6.31 9.31 1.14
CA VAL A 222 -7.74 9.14 1.38
C VAL A 222 -8.10 9.44 2.85
N ALA A 223 -7.24 9.08 3.82
CA ALA A 223 -7.53 9.28 5.23
C ALA A 223 -7.53 10.75 5.66
N SER A 224 -6.74 11.62 5.03
CA SER A 224 -6.78 13.07 5.24
C SER A 224 -7.73 13.77 4.27
N ALA A 225 -8.17 13.06 3.22
CA ALA A 225 -8.87 13.62 2.07
C ALA A 225 -8.12 14.82 1.46
N THR A 226 -6.82 14.63 1.18
CA THR A 226 -5.93 15.61 0.56
C THR A 226 -5.22 15.04 -0.63
N LEU A 227 -4.90 15.90 -1.60
CA LEU A 227 -4.05 15.63 -2.75
C LEU A 227 -2.82 16.51 -2.65
N ARG A 228 -1.63 15.93 -2.88
CA ARG A 228 -0.37 16.66 -3.08
C ARG A 228 0.21 16.33 -4.44
N TYR A 229 0.60 17.36 -5.17
CA TYR A 229 1.37 17.23 -6.39
C TYR A 229 2.82 17.64 -6.10
N TYR A 230 3.74 16.83 -6.57
CA TYR A 230 5.16 16.97 -6.36
C TYR A 230 5.88 17.19 -7.69
N GLU A 231 6.92 18.01 -7.66
CA GLU A 231 8.00 18.03 -8.66
C GLU A 231 9.29 17.69 -7.93
N TYR A 232 9.89 16.57 -8.32
CA TYR A 232 10.95 15.90 -7.55
C TYR A 232 10.50 15.73 -6.10
N ASP A 233 11.29 16.15 -5.12
CA ASP A 233 10.98 16.06 -3.68
C ASP A 233 10.22 17.27 -3.13
N SER A 234 9.78 18.19 -3.99
CA SER A 234 9.11 19.42 -3.59
C SER A 234 7.60 19.35 -3.81
N VAL A 235 6.81 19.60 -2.75
CA VAL A 235 5.36 19.80 -2.86
C VAL A 235 5.10 21.14 -3.56
N LYS A 236 4.49 21.12 -4.74
CA LYS A 236 4.11 22.31 -5.53
C LYS A 236 2.64 22.68 -5.36
N LEU A 237 1.79 21.71 -5.07
CA LEU A 237 0.37 21.96 -4.87
C LEU A 237 -0.16 21.03 -3.78
N THR A 238 -0.95 21.60 -2.87
CA THR A 238 -1.75 20.84 -1.88
C THR A 238 -3.17 21.33 -1.95
N MET A 239 -4.13 20.39 -2.07
CA MET A 239 -5.55 20.72 -2.11
C MET A 239 -6.37 19.66 -1.38
N LYS A 240 -7.62 20.01 -1.06
CA LYS A 240 -8.59 19.06 -0.53
C LYS A 240 -9.15 18.20 -1.66
N VAL A 241 -9.57 16.98 -1.28
CA VAL A 241 -10.33 16.10 -2.15
C VAL A 241 -11.59 15.59 -1.46
N VAL A 242 -12.57 15.14 -2.26
CA VAL A 242 -13.70 14.35 -1.76
C VAL A 242 -13.52 12.93 -2.26
N VAL A 243 -13.53 11.98 -1.31
CA VAL A 243 -13.28 10.55 -1.57
C VAL A 243 -14.54 9.71 -1.30
N GLY A 244 -14.47 8.43 -1.58
CA GLY A 244 -15.59 7.50 -1.40
C GLY A 244 -16.10 7.43 0.04
N LYS A 245 -17.42 7.27 0.18
CA LYS A 245 -18.05 6.98 1.48
C LYS A 245 -17.64 5.58 1.98
N PRO A 246 -17.77 5.25 3.29
CA PRO A 246 -17.38 3.94 3.82
C PRO A 246 -18.02 2.74 3.13
N SER A 247 -19.21 2.90 2.56
CA SER A 247 -19.90 1.86 1.78
C SER A 247 -19.42 1.71 0.34
N THR A 248 -18.76 2.74 -0.22
CA THR A 248 -18.18 2.76 -1.57
C THR A 248 -16.78 3.35 -1.52
N LYS A 249 -15.89 2.65 -0.83
CA LYS A 249 -14.53 3.13 -0.53
C LYS A 249 -13.74 3.44 -1.80
N THR A 250 -13.01 4.55 -1.80
CA THR A 250 -11.90 4.74 -2.75
C THR A 250 -10.82 3.71 -2.44
N PRO A 251 -10.45 2.83 -3.39
CA PRO A 251 -9.43 1.82 -3.16
C PRO A 251 -8.03 2.44 -3.07
N ARG A 252 -7.10 1.72 -2.48
CA ARG A 252 -5.66 2.04 -2.52
C ARG A 252 -5.07 1.43 -3.78
N PHE A 253 -4.38 2.23 -4.57
CA PHE A 253 -3.72 1.79 -5.80
C PHE A 253 -2.66 2.78 -6.24
N ALA A 254 -1.80 2.35 -7.17
CA ALA A 254 -0.94 3.24 -7.94
C ALA A 254 -1.28 3.08 -9.43
N ALA A 255 -1.26 4.17 -10.15
CA ALA A 255 -1.54 4.24 -11.57
C ALA A 255 -0.86 5.47 -12.18
N HIS A 256 -1.02 5.67 -13.48
CA HIS A 256 -0.57 6.89 -14.16
C HIS A 256 -1.76 7.74 -14.56
N CYS A 257 -1.66 9.05 -14.37
CA CYS A 257 -2.48 10.00 -15.07
C CYS A 257 -1.92 10.12 -16.49
N SER A 258 -2.67 9.64 -17.49
CA SER A 258 -2.25 9.60 -18.89
C SER A 258 -2.92 10.64 -19.75
N GLN A 259 -4.06 11.17 -19.31
CA GLN A 259 -4.90 12.05 -20.11
C GLN A 259 -5.71 13.01 -19.24
N VAL A 260 -5.84 14.25 -19.67
CA VAL A 260 -6.78 15.25 -19.12
C VAL A 260 -7.88 15.48 -20.13
N ILE A 261 -9.14 15.45 -19.72
CA ILE A 261 -10.30 15.70 -20.59
C ILE A 261 -10.96 16.99 -20.13
N LEU A 262 -11.03 17.96 -21.02
CA LEU A 262 -11.76 19.20 -20.81
C LEU A 262 -13.21 18.99 -21.21
N TYR A 263 -14.15 19.58 -20.47
CA TYR A 263 -15.60 19.41 -20.66
C TYR A 263 -16.00 17.93 -20.83
N PRO A 264 -15.72 17.05 -19.84
CA PRO A 264 -15.99 15.62 -19.97
C PRO A 264 -17.48 15.33 -19.99
N TYR A 265 -17.91 14.32 -20.77
CA TYR A 265 -19.17 13.63 -20.48
C TYR A 265 -19.01 12.79 -19.21
N TRP A 266 -20.03 12.75 -18.39
CA TRP A 266 -20.12 11.76 -17.33
C TRP A 266 -20.95 10.56 -17.80
N ASN A 267 -20.28 9.49 -18.21
CA ASN A 267 -20.92 8.20 -18.44
C ASN A 267 -21.24 7.58 -17.09
N VAL A 268 -22.52 7.52 -16.74
CA VAL A 268 -22.95 7.09 -15.41
C VAL A 268 -22.72 5.58 -15.24
N PRO A 269 -22.02 5.14 -14.18
CA PRO A 269 -21.86 3.72 -13.89
C PRO A 269 -23.21 3.01 -13.74
N ALA A 270 -23.29 1.75 -14.18
CA ALA A 270 -24.51 0.95 -14.11
C ALA A 270 -25.08 0.85 -12.69
N SER A 271 -24.22 0.79 -11.68
CA SER A 271 -24.65 0.75 -10.27
C SER A 271 -25.40 2.02 -9.86
N ILE A 272 -24.95 3.20 -10.27
CA ILE A 272 -25.64 4.48 -10.00
C ILE A 272 -26.90 4.57 -10.85
N THR A 273 -26.78 4.22 -12.15
CA THR A 273 -27.92 4.18 -13.06
C THR A 273 -29.07 3.37 -12.50
N LEU A 274 -28.85 2.14 -12.09
CA LEU A 274 -29.88 1.21 -11.68
C LEU A 274 -30.39 1.42 -10.25
N ASN A 275 -29.52 1.90 -9.35
CA ASN A 275 -29.89 2.02 -7.93
C ASN A 275 -30.36 3.42 -7.53
N GLU A 276 -29.97 4.46 -8.28
CA GLU A 276 -30.24 5.86 -7.92
C GLU A 276 -31.07 6.55 -9.00
N LEU A 277 -30.58 6.64 -10.24
CA LEU A 277 -31.21 7.42 -11.29
C LEU A 277 -32.48 6.76 -11.86
N LEU A 278 -32.47 5.47 -12.13
CA LEU A 278 -33.64 4.79 -12.67
C LEU A 278 -34.86 4.88 -11.74
N PRO A 279 -34.76 4.65 -10.42
CA PRO A 279 -35.86 4.92 -9.50
C PRO A 279 -36.32 6.38 -9.47
N GLN A 280 -35.40 7.33 -9.62
CA GLN A 280 -35.69 8.77 -9.68
C GLN A 280 -36.49 9.11 -10.96
N PHE A 281 -35.98 8.71 -12.13
CA PHE A 281 -36.62 8.99 -13.42
C PHE A 281 -37.96 8.27 -13.63
N LYS A 282 -38.17 7.12 -12.97
CA LYS A 282 -39.50 6.48 -12.93
C LYS A 282 -40.52 7.30 -12.17
N ARG A 283 -40.11 8.05 -11.12
CA ARG A 283 -40.99 8.95 -10.39
C ARG A 283 -41.22 10.26 -11.10
N ASN A 284 -40.16 10.82 -11.67
CA ASN A 284 -40.21 12.08 -12.40
C ASN A 284 -39.27 12.02 -13.61
N PRO A 285 -39.77 11.65 -14.83
CA PRO A 285 -38.95 11.59 -16.03
C PRO A 285 -38.35 12.94 -16.45
N GLY A 286 -38.95 14.07 -16.05
CA GLY A 286 -38.43 15.42 -16.32
C GLY A 286 -37.11 15.73 -15.59
N ASP A 287 -36.73 14.96 -14.57
CA ASP A 287 -35.44 15.12 -13.93
C ASP A 287 -34.27 14.86 -14.88
N ILE A 288 -34.51 14.14 -15.99
CA ILE A 288 -33.49 13.89 -17.03
C ILE A 288 -33.03 15.21 -17.66
N ASP A 289 -33.97 16.08 -17.97
CA ASP A 289 -33.67 17.40 -18.56
C ASP A 289 -33.03 18.33 -17.52
N ILE A 290 -33.58 18.35 -16.29
CA ILE A 290 -33.08 19.18 -15.19
C ILE A 290 -31.63 18.84 -14.88
N LEU A 291 -31.28 17.56 -14.90
CA LEU A 291 -29.93 17.06 -14.61
C LEU A 291 -29.02 17.03 -15.85
N ASN A 292 -29.49 17.54 -16.98
CA ASN A 292 -28.75 17.54 -18.27
C ASN A 292 -28.30 16.13 -18.68
N MET A 293 -29.17 15.12 -18.46
CA MET A 293 -28.90 13.70 -18.74
C MET A 293 -29.41 13.29 -20.12
N GLN A 294 -28.75 12.33 -20.71
CA GLN A 294 -29.08 11.73 -21.99
C GLN A 294 -29.18 10.22 -21.86
N LEU A 295 -30.19 9.62 -22.49
CA LEU A 295 -30.27 8.17 -22.63
C LEU A 295 -29.64 7.76 -23.96
N ILE A 296 -28.72 6.82 -23.93
CA ILE A 296 -27.97 6.35 -25.08
C ILE A 296 -28.29 4.86 -25.30
N ASP A 297 -28.77 4.53 -26.52
CA ASP A 297 -29.02 3.14 -26.90
C ASP A 297 -27.72 2.34 -27.18
N ALA A 298 -27.86 1.07 -27.57
CA ALA A 298 -26.73 0.22 -27.91
C ALA A 298 -25.96 0.70 -29.16
N ASN A 299 -26.61 1.44 -30.06
CA ASN A 299 -26.00 1.99 -31.26
C ASN A 299 -25.36 3.36 -31.05
N GLY A 300 -25.49 3.93 -29.85
CA GLY A 300 -24.95 5.26 -29.54
C GLY A 300 -25.91 6.44 -29.82
N ASN A 301 -27.16 6.18 -30.20
CA ASN A 301 -28.15 7.22 -30.48
C ASN A 301 -28.73 7.77 -29.16
N ILE A 302 -29.00 9.08 -29.15
CA ILE A 302 -29.72 9.73 -28.05
C ILE A 302 -31.21 9.42 -28.19
N ILE A 303 -31.80 8.87 -27.15
CA ILE A 303 -33.21 8.46 -27.11
C ILE A 303 -34.06 9.58 -26.50
N ASN A 304 -35.17 9.89 -27.15
CA ASN A 304 -36.16 10.82 -26.59
C ASN A 304 -36.90 10.16 -25.42
N HIS A 305 -36.50 10.51 -24.21
CA HIS A 305 -37.03 9.96 -22.97
C HIS A 305 -38.48 10.30 -22.67
N HIS A 306 -39.03 11.37 -23.25
CA HIS A 306 -40.45 11.75 -23.15
C HIS A 306 -41.38 10.73 -23.84
N LYS A 307 -40.85 9.97 -24.80
CA LYS A 307 -41.65 8.95 -25.54
C LYS A 307 -41.57 7.57 -24.88
N LEU A 308 -40.87 7.42 -23.77
CA LEU A 308 -40.65 6.13 -23.14
C LEU A 308 -41.73 5.80 -22.11
N ASN A 309 -42.15 4.54 -22.09
CA ASN A 309 -42.95 4.00 -20.99
C ASN A 309 -42.08 3.59 -19.82
N TRP A 310 -41.83 4.51 -18.88
CA TRP A 310 -40.96 4.31 -17.73
C TRP A 310 -41.39 3.17 -16.78
N LYS A 311 -42.65 2.73 -16.84
CA LYS A 311 -43.18 1.68 -15.99
C LYS A 311 -42.56 0.31 -16.26
N ILE A 312 -42.15 0.04 -17.52
CA ILE A 312 -41.60 -1.26 -17.92
C ILE A 312 -40.16 -1.49 -17.43
N TYR A 313 -39.43 -0.41 -17.18
CA TYR A 313 -37.99 -0.51 -16.81
C TYR A 313 -37.81 -0.88 -15.36
N ASN A 314 -36.82 -1.73 -15.10
CA ASN A 314 -36.41 -2.16 -13.78
C ASN A 314 -34.93 -2.54 -13.77
N LYS A 315 -34.37 -2.97 -12.60
CA LYS A 315 -32.96 -3.31 -12.48
C LYS A 315 -32.50 -4.45 -13.41
N SER A 316 -33.41 -5.34 -13.79
CA SER A 316 -33.13 -6.47 -14.68
C SER A 316 -33.34 -6.12 -16.17
N TYR A 317 -34.06 -5.04 -16.43
CA TYR A 317 -34.35 -4.60 -17.80
C TYR A 317 -34.29 -3.09 -17.90
N PHE A 318 -33.12 -2.58 -18.30
CA PHE A 318 -32.88 -1.18 -18.67
C PHE A 318 -31.87 -1.14 -19.81
N PRO A 319 -32.28 -1.06 -21.08
CA PRO A 319 -31.39 -1.25 -22.22
C PRO A 319 -30.57 0.00 -22.60
N TYR A 320 -30.65 1.06 -21.80
CA TYR A 320 -29.97 2.32 -22.08
C TYR A 320 -28.79 2.56 -21.16
N ARG A 321 -27.78 3.27 -21.68
CA ARG A 321 -26.75 3.92 -20.85
C ARG A 321 -27.21 5.33 -20.55
N ILE A 322 -26.85 5.84 -19.37
CA ILE A 322 -27.10 7.23 -19.01
C ILE A 322 -25.78 7.99 -19.12
N ARG A 323 -25.83 9.15 -19.74
CA ARG A 323 -24.71 10.08 -19.87
C ARG A 323 -25.18 11.48 -19.47
N GLN A 324 -24.40 12.19 -18.65
CA GLN A 324 -24.61 13.62 -18.41
C GLN A 324 -23.84 14.43 -19.43
N SER A 325 -24.46 15.46 -19.98
CA SER A 325 -23.85 16.38 -20.95
C SER A 325 -22.81 17.26 -20.26
N THR A 326 -22.04 17.99 -21.04
CA THR A 326 -20.96 18.86 -20.59
C THR A 326 -21.50 20.17 -19.99
N GLY A 327 -20.70 20.78 -19.10
CA GLY A 327 -21.04 22.02 -18.42
C GLY A 327 -20.57 22.04 -16.97
N CYS A 328 -20.65 23.19 -16.29
CA CYS A 328 -20.30 23.29 -14.87
C CYS A 328 -21.28 22.57 -13.95
N ASP A 329 -22.47 22.29 -14.42
CA ASP A 329 -23.50 21.48 -13.75
C ASP A 329 -23.27 19.96 -13.90
N ASN A 330 -22.27 19.54 -14.70
CA ASN A 330 -21.86 18.16 -14.80
C ASN A 330 -21.22 17.69 -13.49
N SER A 331 -21.58 16.51 -13.03
CA SER A 331 -21.04 15.91 -11.79
C SER A 331 -19.51 15.76 -11.81
N LEU A 332 -18.88 15.69 -13.00
CA LEU A 332 -17.43 15.71 -13.18
C LEU A 332 -16.87 17.11 -13.36
N GLY A 333 -17.70 18.16 -13.28
CA GLY A 333 -17.31 19.53 -13.58
C GLY A 333 -16.75 19.68 -15.00
N VAL A 334 -15.77 20.56 -15.16
CA VAL A 334 -15.17 20.87 -16.47
C VAL A 334 -13.86 20.15 -16.77
N ILE A 335 -13.32 19.38 -15.84
CA ILE A 335 -12.04 18.63 -16.02
C ILE A 335 -12.12 17.24 -15.42
N LYS A 336 -11.64 16.25 -16.18
CA LYS A 336 -11.41 14.89 -15.74
C LYS A 336 -9.96 14.47 -16.02
N PHE A 337 -9.32 13.80 -15.05
CA PHE A 337 -7.99 13.21 -15.18
C PHE A 337 -8.15 11.69 -15.26
N ASN A 338 -7.88 11.11 -16.42
CA ASN A 338 -7.95 9.67 -16.62
C ASN A 338 -6.72 8.98 -16.01
N LEU A 339 -6.97 7.92 -15.24
CA LEU A 339 -5.95 7.06 -14.67
C LEU A 339 -5.94 5.72 -15.40
N THR A 340 -4.76 5.13 -15.53
CA THR A 340 -4.57 3.83 -16.19
C THR A 340 -5.09 2.63 -15.37
N SER A 341 -5.55 2.88 -14.13
CA SER A 341 -6.04 1.84 -13.22
C SER A 341 -7.30 1.13 -13.75
N PRO A 342 -7.35 -0.22 -13.74
CA PRO A 342 -8.52 -1.00 -14.11
C PRO A 342 -9.68 -0.88 -13.11
N LEU A 343 -9.46 -0.22 -11.97
CA LEU A 343 -10.47 -0.05 -10.92
C LEU A 343 -11.55 0.98 -11.28
N GLY A 344 -11.46 1.64 -12.44
CA GLY A 344 -12.43 2.63 -12.89
C GLY A 344 -12.46 3.91 -12.04
N VAL A 345 -11.43 4.15 -11.25
CA VAL A 345 -11.29 5.37 -10.43
C VAL A 345 -10.52 6.43 -11.23
N TYR A 346 -10.97 7.67 -11.15
CA TYR A 346 -10.31 8.81 -11.77
C TYR A 346 -10.39 10.04 -10.85
N LEU A 347 -9.57 11.06 -11.13
CA LEU A 347 -9.69 12.37 -10.51
C LEU A 347 -10.58 13.25 -11.38
N HIS A 348 -11.39 14.12 -10.77
CA HIS A 348 -12.25 15.01 -11.53
C HIS A 348 -12.66 16.26 -10.75
N ASP A 349 -13.09 17.25 -11.47
CA ASP A 349 -13.76 18.41 -10.95
C ASP A 349 -15.16 18.06 -10.40
N THR A 350 -15.94 19.02 -9.97
CA THR A 350 -17.32 18.81 -9.46
C THR A 350 -18.12 20.09 -9.55
N ASP A 351 -19.42 19.94 -9.78
CA ASP A 351 -20.47 20.96 -9.63
C ASP A 351 -20.62 21.40 -8.14
N ASN A 352 -20.37 20.50 -7.20
CA ASN A 352 -20.53 20.74 -5.78
C ASN A 352 -19.22 21.18 -5.09
N LYS A 353 -18.79 22.41 -5.34
CA LYS A 353 -17.62 23.03 -4.71
C LYS A 353 -17.77 23.20 -3.18
N ALA A 354 -19.01 23.29 -2.67
CA ALA A 354 -19.28 23.45 -1.26
C ALA A 354 -18.81 22.24 -0.42
N ALA A 355 -18.72 21.05 -1.01
CA ALA A 355 -18.26 19.84 -0.35
C ALA A 355 -16.82 19.98 0.21
N PHE A 356 -15.97 20.80 -0.39
CA PHE A 356 -14.59 21.05 0.08
C PHE A 356 -14.50 21.88 1.36
N ARG A 357 -15.57 22.61 1.74
CA ARG A 357 -15.63 23.38 2.99
C ARG A 357 -15.86 22.49 4.22
N SER A 358 -16.38 21.28 4.00
CA SER A 358 -16.63 20.30 5.08
C SER A 358 -15.32 19.73 5.64
N GLY A 359 -15.27 19.55 6.96
CA GLY A 359 -14.23 18.75 7.62
C GLY A 359 -14.33 17.24 7.33
N TYR A 360 -15.52 16.75 7.01
CA TYR A 360 -15.78 15.37 6.58
C TYR A 360 -15.96 15.37 5.06
N ARG A 361 -15.12 14.65 4.34
CA ARG A 361 -15.12 14.66 2.86
C ARG A 361 -15.17 13.27 2.23
N TYR A 362 -15.96 12.38 2.81
CA TYR A 362 -16.16 10.99 2.36
C TYR A 362 -17.59 10.83 1.81
N TYR A 363 -17.83 11.37 0.61
CA TYR A 363 -19.17 11.44 0.01
C TYR A 363 -19.28 10.80 -1.36
N SER A 364 -18.16 10.52 -2.07
CA SER A 364 -18.21 10.04 -3.43
C SER A 364 -18.57 8.54 -3.51
N HIS A 365 -18.81 8.06 -4.72
CA HIS A 365 -19.01 6.64 -5.03
C HIS A 365 -17.68 5.90 -5.31
N GLY A 366 -16.54 6.49 -4.96
CA GLY A 366 -15.23 5.90 -5.13
C GLY A 366 -14.27 6.76 -5.93
N CYS A 367 -14.73 7.53 -6.93
CA CYS A 367 -13.93 8.51 -7.64
C CYS A 367 -13.55 9.70 -6.75
N ILE A 368 -12.53 10.45 -7.15
CA ILE A 368 -11.90 11.47 -6.33
C ILE A 368 -12.18 12.85 -6.94
N ARG A 369 -12.98 13.67 -6.22
CA ARG A 369 -13.21 15.06 -6.58
C ARG A 369 -12.05 15.90 -6.09
N VAL A 370 -11.54 16.82 -6.92
CA VAL A 370 -10.42 17.70 -6.59
C VAL A 370 -10.86 19.15 -6.44
N GLU A 371 -10.32 19.87 -5.45
CA GLU A 371 -10.75 21.24 -5.11
C GLU A 371 -10.32 22.27 -6.18
N GLU A 372 -9.11 22.13 -6.71
CA GLU A 372 -8.49 23.07 -7.65
C GLU A 372 -8.09 22.37 -8.96
N PRO A 373 -9.05 21.85 -9.75
CA PRO A 373 -8.77 21.04 -10.93
C PRO A 373 -8.00 21.80 -12.02
N ILE A 374 -8.31 23.08 -12.23
CA ILE A 374 -7.63 23.93 -13.22
C ILE A 374 -6.16 24.12 -12.87
N LYS A 375 -5.83 24.38 -11.58
CA LYS A 375 -4.44 24.45 -11.15
C LYS A 375 -3.70 23.14 -11.36
N LEU A 376 -4.31 22.00 -11.01
CA LEU A 376 -3.70 20.70 -11.24
C LEU A 376 -3.47 20.45 -12.72
N ALA A 377 -4.45 20.79 -13.58
CA ALA A 377 -4.31 20.63 -15.02
C ALA A 377 -3.18 21.51 -15.58
N ASN A 378 -3.02 22.74 -15.10
CA ASN A 378 -1.91 23.62 -15.49
C ASN A 378 -0.51 23.08 -15.10
N TYR A 379 -0.38 22.38 -13.96
CA TYR A 379 0.86 21.70 -13.62
C TYR A 379 1.16 20.49 -14.54
N LEU A 380 0.12 19.76 -14.92
CA LEU A 380 0.25 18.59 -15.79
C LEU A 380 0.45 18.96 -17.25
N LEU A 381 -0.19 20.04 -17.71
CA LEU A 381 -0.24 20.51 -19.11
C LEU A 381 0.10 22.02 -19.16
N PRO A 382 1.34 22.42 -18.86
CA PRO A 382 1.71 23.83 -18.82
C PRO A 382 1.47 24.50 -20.18
N ASN A 383 0.84 25.68 -20.13
CA ASN A 383 0.51 26.52 -21.30
C ASN A 383 -0.51 25.91 -22.29
N LEU A 384 -1.17 24.78 -21.94
CA LEU A 384 -2.17 24.16 -22.80
C LEU A 384 -3.60 24.35 -22.28
N ILE A 385 -3.78 24.89 -21.09
CA ILE A 385 -5.08 25.06 -20.44
C ILE A 385 -5.46 26.54 -20.46
N ASP A 386 -6.54 26.85 -21.18
CA ASP A 386 -7.20 28.15 -21.09
C ASP A 386 -8.15 28.15 -19.87
N SER A 387 -7.69 28.76 -18.79
CA SER A 387 -8.48 28.86 -17.55
C SER A 387 -9.78 29.65 -17.75
N ASN A 388 -9.76 30.73 -18.53
CA ASN A 388 -10.93 31.56 -18.79
C ASN A 388 -12.00 30.79 -19.57
N PHE A 389 -11.57 30.00 -20.58
CA PHE A 389 -12.46 29.11 -21.31
C PHE A 389 -13.16 28.09 -20.40
N LEU A 390 -12.44 27.51 -19.47
CA LEU A 390 -13.02 26.54 -18.51
C LEU A 390 -13.92 27.21 -17.49
N GLU A 391 -13.56 28.37 -16.98
CA GLU A 391 -14.33 29.15 -16.01
C GLU A 391 -15.60 29.76 -16.63
N SER A 392 -15.66 29.91 -17.95
CA SER A 392 -16.86 30.38 -18.65
C SER A 392 -18.03 29.42 -18.60
N CYS A 393 -17.82 28.18 -18.18
CA CYS A 393 -18.87 27.18 -17.94
C CYS A 393 -19.81 26.92 -19.14
N LEU A 394 -19.27 26.91 -20.32
CA LEU A 394 -20.05 26.70 -21.54
C LEU A 394 -20.75 25.32 -21.53
N LYS A 395 -22.02 25.30 -21.94
CA LYS A 395 -22.79 24.07 -22.08
C LYS A 395 -22.57 23.44 -23.47
N ASP A 396 -22.92 22.16 -23.56
CA ASP A 396 -22.95 21.39 -24.82
C ASP A 396 -21.63 21.42 -25.60
N GLN A 397 -20.52 21.56 -24.88
CA GLN A 397 -19.19 21.44 -25.46
C GLN A 397 -18.88 20.01 -25.85
N VAL A 398 -18.06 19.81 -26.88
CA VAL A 398 -17.51 18.51 -27.22
C VAL A 398 -16.34 18.24 -26.29
N PRO A 399 -16.29 17.07 -25.64
CA PRO A 399 -15.16 16.72 -24.80
C PRO A 399 -13.83 16.78 -25.54
N PHE A 400 -12.84 17.45 -24.94
CA PHE A 400 -11.53 17.63 -25.55
C PHE A 400 -10.45 16.88 -24.72
N PRO A 401 -10.04 15.68 -25.17
CA PRO A 401 -9.01 14.90 -24.50
C PRO A 401 -7.61 15.38 -24.89
N ILE A 402 -6.74 15.60 -23.91
CA ILE A 402 -5.33 15.96 -24.08
C ILE A 402 -4.48 14.87 -23.41
N ASN A 403 -3.69 14.17 -24.21
CA ASN A 403 -2.78 13.16 -23.67
C ASN A 403 -1.54 13.81 -23.07
N LEU A 404 -1.09 13.32 -21.93
CA LEU A 404 0.18 13.73 -21.34
C LEU A 404 1.34 13.10 -22.14
N ILE A 405 2.37 13.89 -22.47
CA ILE A 405 3.59 13.37 -23.13
C ILE A 405 4.26 12.31 -22.25
N LYS A 406 4.38 12.59 -20.96
CA LYS A 406 4.81 11.63 -19.95
C LYS A 406 3.66 11.40 -18.98
N PRO A 407 3.11 10.18 -18.89
CA PRO A 407 2.15 9.85 -17.84
C PRO A 407 2.69 10.14 -16.46
N VAL A 408 1.89 10.75 -15.60
CA VAL A 408 2.32 11.16 -14.26
C VAL A 408 1.86 10.14 -13.24
N PRO A 409 2.76 9.56 -12.41
CA PRO A 409 2.42 8.61 -11.38
C PRO A 409 1.42 9.20 -10.36
N VAL A 410 0.41 8.41 -10.00
CA VAL A 410 -0.62 8.76 -9.01
C VAL A 410 -0.73 7.64 -7.99
N PHE A 411 -0.47 7.97 -6.74
CA PHE A 411 -0.59 7.05 -5.60
C PHE A 411 -1.83 7.41 -4.80
N VAL A 412 -2.79 6.51 -4.74
CA VAL A 412 -3.95 6.63 -3.87
C VAL A 412 -3.71 5.77 -2.65
N VAL A 413 -3.46 6.43 -1.52
CA VAL A 413 -3.00 5.81 -0.27
C VAL A 413 -3.97 6.05 0.88
N TYR A 414 -3.79 5.33 1.97
CA TYR A 414 -4.59 5.51 3.18
C TYR A 414 -3.67 5.62 4.39
N GLN A 415 -3.14 6.82 4.62
CA GLN A 415 -2.25 7.10 5.74
C GLN A 415 -2.99 7.89 6.80
N THR A 416 -3.19 7.28 7.95
CA THR A 416 -3.88 7.89 9.08
C THR A 416 -2.97 8.68 10.01
N ALA A 417 -1.67 8.75 9.70
CA ALA A 417 -0.73 9.73 10.25
C ALA A 417 0.12 10.29 9.10
N GLU A 418 0.27 11.60 9.01
CA GLU A 418 1.14 12.24 8.03
C GLU A 418 1.67 13.58 8.57
N ALA A 419 2.81 14.05 8.06
CA ALA A 419 3.29 15.39 8.32
C ALA A 419 2.53 16.40 7.44
N ASP A 420 2.01 17.47 8.05
CA ASP A 420 1.37 18.57 7.33
C ASP A 420 2.40 19.55 6.75
N VAL A 421 1.93 20.54 5.99
CA VAL A 421 2.76 21.61 5.40
C VAL A 421 3.48 22.47 6.45
N LYS A 422 3.07 22.43 7.72
CA LYS A 422 3.69 23.11 8.85
C LYS A 422 4.68 22.21 9.60
N ASN A 423 4.99 21.03 9.06
CA ASN A 423 5.87 20.02 9.67
C ASN A 423 5.35 19.45 11.00
N VAL A 424 4.03 19.46 11.19
CA VAL A 424 3.37 18.85 12.34
C VAL A 424 2.75 17.53 11.96
N VAL A 425 3.02 16.49 12.75
CA VAL A 425 2.39 15.18 12.52
C VAL A 425 0.91 15.24 12.93
N LYS A 426 0.04 14.94 11.98
CA LYS A 426 -1.42 14.89 12.15
C LYS A 426 -1.90 13.45 12.15
N TYR A 427 -2.90 13.18 12.98
CA TYR A 427 -3.57 11.89 13.08
C TYR A 427 -5.00 12.02 12.55
N TYR A 428 -5.39 11.09 11.70
CA TYR A 428 -6.72 11.04 11.09
C TYR A 428 -7.50 9.82 11.60
N LYS A 429 -8.82 9.94 11.62
CA LYS A 429 -9.70 8.82 11.96
C LYS A 429 -9.57 7.72 10.91
N ASP A 430 -9.59 6.47 11.34
CA ASP A 430 -9.67 5.31 10.44
C ASP A 430 -11.12 5.12 9.96
N VAL A 431 -11.57 6.01 9.06
CA VAL A 431 -12.95 6.03 8.55
C VAL A 431 -13.28 4.76 7.76
N TYR A 432 -12.28 4.15 7.13
CA TYR A 432 -12.48 2.92 6.34
C TYR A 432 -12.25 1.63 7.14
N GLY A 433 -11.77 1.70 8.37
CA GLY A 433 -11.48 0.54 9.20
C GLY A 433 -10.37 -0.35 8.62
N LEU A 434 -9.31 0.25 8.07
CA LEU A 434 -8.20 -0.46 7.41
C LEU A 434 -7.00 -0.69 8.34
N LEU A 435 -6.95 -0.04 9.50
CA LEU A 435 -5.97 -0.26 10.54
C LEU A 435 -6.59 -1.19 11.59
N ARG A 436 -6.30 -2.47 11.49
CA ARG A 436 -6.75 -3.48 12.47
C ARG A 436 -5.56 -4.27 13.00
#